data_d7ab091ff94b1650c0222a531728e597
#
_entry.id   d7ab091ff94b1650c0222a531728e597
#
_cell.length_a   1.000
_cell.length_b   1.000
_cell.length_c   1.000
_cell.angle_alpha   90.00
_cell.angle_beta   90.00
_cell.angle_gamma   90.00
#
_symmetry.space_group_name_H-M   'P 1'
#
loop_
_entity.id
_entity.type
_entity.pdbx_description
1 polymer ?
#
loop_
_entity_poly.entity_id
_entity_poly.type
_entity_poly.pdbx_seq_one_letter_code
_entity_poly.pdbx_strand_id
1 'polypeptide(L)' 'MASAKSQSRSKEILEYVNRQGYASLLELCERFQVSSATMRRDVTNLAERGLVTRLHGAVK' A
#
# COMPACT_ATOMS: atom_id res chain seq x y z
N MET A 1 -0.68 20.55 0.93
CA MET A 1 -1.75 19.59 0.87
C MET A 1 -1.26 18.19 1.11
N ALA A 2 -0.93 17.94 2.35
CA ALA A 2 -0.39 16.64 2.73
C ALA A 2 -1.38 15.52 2.48
N SER A 3 -2.66 15.78 2.71
CA SER A 3 -3.69 14.75 2.52
C SER A 3 -3.82 14.31 1.07
N ALA A 4 -3.68 15.24 0.14
CA ALA A 4 -3.76 14.91 -1.28
C ALA A 4 -2.62 14.00 -1.70
N LYS A 5 -1.43 14.26 -1.18
CA LYS A 5 -0.26 13.46 -1.48
C LYS A 5 -0.40 12.04 -0.93
N SER A 6 -0.93 11.93 0.28
CA SER A 6 -1.16 10.63 0.90
C SER A 6 -2.21 9.83 0.16
N GLN A 7 -3.28 10.48 -0.28
CA GLN A 7 -4.33 9.82 -1.05
C GLN A 7 -3.81 9.34 -2.40
N SER A 8 -2.94 10.13 -3.02
CA SER A 8 -2.34 9.77 -4.30
C SER A 8 -1.52 8.50 -4.18
N ARG A 9 -0.74 8.40 -3.10
CA ARG A 9 0.07 7.22 -2.86
C ARG A 9 -0.79 5.99 -2.62
N SER A 10 -1.85 6.13 -1.82
CA SER A 10 -2.75 5.01 -1.54
C SER A 10 -3.37 4.48 -2.82
N LYS A 11 -3.79 5.38 -3.70
CA LYS A 11 -4.38 4.99 -4.97
C LYS A 11 -3.37 4.23 -5.83
N GLU A 12 -2.13 4.71 -5.87
CA GLU A 12 -1.09 4.06 -6.67
C GLU A 12 -0.75 2.68 -6.10
N ILE A 13 -0.72 2.55 -4.79
CA ILE A 13 -0.49 1.27 -4.15
C ILE A 13 -1.59 0.29 -4.55
N LEU A 14 -2.83 0.73 -4.47
CA LEU A 14 -3.98 -0.11 -4.82
C LEU A 14 -3.89 -0.56 -6.27
N GLU A 15 -3.58 0.35 -7.18
CA GLU A 15 -3.47 0.01 -8.59
C GLU A 15 -2.34 -0.98 -8.83
N TYR A 16 -1.23 -0.80 -8.15
CA TYR A 16 -0.09 -1.70 -8.30
C TYR A 16 -0.44 -3.10 -7.82
N VAL A 17 -1.06 -3.19 -6.65
CA VAL A 17 -1.45 -4.49 -6.10
C VAL A 17 -2.48 -5.18 -7.00
N ASN A 18 -3.45 -4.42 -7.51
CA ASN A 18 -4.47 -4.98 -8.38
C ASN A 18 -3.85 -5.51 -9.69
N ARG A 19 -2.87 -4.80 -10.22
CA ARG A 19 -2.22 -5.20 -11.46
C ARG A 19 -1.39 -6.45 -11.27
N GLN A 20 -0.64 -6.53 -10.17
CA GLN A 20 0.22 -7.67 -9.88
C GLN A 20 -0.55 -8.83 -9.26
N GLY A 21 -1.67 -8.53 -8.61
CA GLY A 21 -2.42 -9.50 -7.86
C GLY A 21 -1.83 -9.80 -6.49
N TYR A 22 -0.62 -9.33 -6.22
CA TYR A 22 0.10 -9.61 -4.98
C TYR A 22 1.35 -8.75 -4.94
N ALA A 23 1.69 -8.26 -3.76
CA ALA A 23 2.92 -7.50 -3.58
C ALA A 23 3.40 -7.66 -2.14
N SER A 24 4.72 -7.77 -1.94
CA SER A 24 5.26 -7.83 -0.60
C SER A 24 5.37 -6.41 -0.05
N LEU A 25 5.36 -6.30 1.29
CA LEU A 25 5.53 -5.00 1.92
C LEU A 25 6.89 -4.40 1.57
N LEU A 26 7.92 -5.24 1.54
CA LEU A 26 9.26 -4.79 1.20
C LEU A 26 9.29 -4.22 -0.22
N GLU A 27 8.66 -4.92 -1.14
CA GLU A 27 8.57 -4.49 -2.53
C GLU A 27 7.89 -3.13 -2.63
N LEU A 28 6.81 -2.95 -1.89
CA LEU A 28 6.07 -1.68 -1.91
C LEU A 28 6.90 -0.55 -1.31
N CYS A 29 7.62 -0.85 -0.21
CA CYS A 29 8.47 0.16 0.40
C CYS A 29 9.53 0.65 -0.57
N GLU A 30 10.14 -0.27 -1.28
CA GLU A 30 11.19 0.08 -2.24
C GLU A 30 10.63 0.84 -3.42
N ARG A 31 9.49 0.39 -3.92
CA ARG A 31 8.89 1.00 -5.09
C ARG A 31 8.43 2.43 -4.81
N PHE A 32 7.86 2.66 -3.64
CA PHE A 32 7.32 3.98 -3.30
C PHE A 32 8.27 4.80 -2.45
N GLN A 33 9.41 4.23 -2.10
CA GLN A 33 10.47 4.92 -1.35
C GLN A 33 9.95 5.52 -0.05
N VAL A 34 9.27 4.69 0.72
CA VAL A 34 8.77 5.08 2.04
C VAL A 34 9.23 4.04 3.05
N SER A 35 9.22 4.42 4.32
CA SER A 35 9.60 3.51 5.39
C SER A 35 8.57 2.41 5.54
N SER A 36 8.99 1.30 6.17
CA SER A 36 8.07 0.18 6.39
C SER A 36 6.91 0.60 7.30
N ALA A 37 7.16 1.48 8.26
CA ALA A 37 6.10 1.96 9.13
C ALA A 37 5.05 2.73 8.34
N THR A 38 5.49 3.58 7.42
CA THR A 38 4.58 4.35 6.58
C THR A 38 3.79 3.44 5.67
N MET A 39 4.46 2.48 5.03
CA MET A 39 3.78 1.56 4.13
C MET A 39 2.79 0.68 4.87
N ARG A 40 3.14 0.22 6.06
CA ARG A 40 2.22 -0.57 6.87
C ARG A 40 0.95 0.19 7.16
N ARG A 41 1.10 1.47 7.51
CA ARG A 41 -0.05 2.33 7.80
C ARG A 41 -0.94 2.48 6.57
N ASP A 42 -0.33 2.74 5.42
CA ASP A 42 -1.09 2.90 4.18
C ASP A 42 -1.84 1.62 3.81
N VAL A 43 -1.16 0.48 3.91
CA VAL A 43 -1.75 -0.81 3.57
C VAL A 43 -2.87 -1.17 4.56
N THR A 44 -2.65 -0.91 5.85
CA THR A 44 -3.67 -1.17 6.86
C THR A 44 -4.92 -0.34 6.56
N ASN A 45 -4.72 0.92 6.19
CA ASN A 45 -5.83 1.81 5.84
C ASN A 45 -6.62 1.23 4.66
N LEU A 46 -5.93 0.80 3.62
CA LEU A 46 -6.60 0.20 2.46
C LEU A 46 -7.33 -1.07 2.82
N ALA A 47 -6.74 -1.89 3.68
CA ALA A 47 -7.36 -3.14 4.12
C ALA A 47 -8.62 -2.88 4.94
N GLU A 48 -8.58 -1.87 5.81
CA GLU A 48 -9.75 -1.52 6.62
C GLU A 48 -10.88 -1.02 5.75
N ARG A 49 -10.56 -0.45 4.60
CA ARG A 49 -11.58 0.01 3.66
C ARG A 49 -12.04 -1.11 2.74
N GLY A 50 -11.52 -2.31 2.91
CA GLY A 50 -11.93 -3.46 2.12
C GLY A 50 -11.37 -3.47 0.71
N LEU A 51 -10.35 -2.67 0.44
CA LEU A 51 -9.81 -2.55 -0.91
C LEU A 51 -8.71 -3.56 -1.20
N VAL A 52 -8.02 -4.02 -0.17
CA VAL A 52 -6.97 -5.03 -0.31
C VAL A 52 -7.08 -6.00 0.86
N THR A 53 -6.43 -7.15 0.72
CA THR A 53 -6.33 -8.14 1.80
C THR A 53 -4.89 -8.12 2.29
N ARG A 54 -4.73 -7.90 3.59
CA ARG A 54 -3.41 -7.87 4.18
C ARG A 54 -3.02 -9.26 4.64
N LEU A 55 -1.85 -9.70 4.18
CA LEU A 55 -1.27 -10.97 4.57
C LEU A 55 -0.04 -10.71 5.41
N HIS A 56 0.55 -11.76 5.94
CA HIS A 56 1.78 -11.62 6.73
C HIS A 56 2.90 -11.18 5.81
N GLY A 57 3.28 -9.91 5.90
CA GLY A 57 4.35 -9.35 5.10
C GLY A 57 4.01 -9.10 3.64
N ALA A 58 2.71 -9.16 3.29
CA ALA A 58 2.31 -9.01 1.90
C ALA A 58 0.90 -8.47 1.80
N VAL A 59 0.49 -8.15 0.57
CA VAL A 59 -0.82 -7.58 0.27
C VAL A 59 -1.32 -8.17 -1.04
N LYS A 60 -2.60 -8.41 -1.10
CA LYS A 60 -3.20 -8.81 -2.36
C LYS A 60 -4.62 -8.27 -2.54
#